data_cc46df30ea433e4cf26f83a01b82fbd0
#
_entry.id   cc46df30ea433e4cf26f83a01b82fbd0
#
_cell.length_a   1.000
_cell.length_b   1.000
_cell.length_c   1.000
_cell.angle_alpha   90.00
_cell.angle_beta   90.00
_cell.angle_gamma   90.00
#
_symmetry.space_group_name_H-M   'P 1'
#
loop_
_entity.id
_entity.type
_entity.pdbx_description
1 polymer ?
#
loop_
_entity_poly.entity_id
_entity_poly.type
_entity_poly.pdbx_seq_one_letter_code
_entity_poly.pdbx_strand_id
1 'polypeptide(L)'
;LILLDSFIVLTAVYLSYWFIHPNVLNKIPMTVVISSITLLCSHHVFAAIYKLYNKAWEYASIGELKQIFKAITLSILVTAIVQQIINHDIYVRILAIAWMLHLLLIGGSRFVWRMFRDTYISKATDKKRTLIIGAGSAGTMVVRQLQHNKEADLYPIAFVDDDRNKQKLEIYNVPVIGTTNHIQEIVEDNDIEHIIIAIPSLNRGQINEIFEKCRKTKAKTQIVPMLEDLLDGKVSVNEFRDVQVEDLLGREPVQLDDKGIGEKIQDKTVLITGAGGSIGSEICRQILKYKPAKMVLLGHGENSIYHIEMELRTKYKEQAEFVTEIADIQDRNKIFEIMKKHKPFVVYHAAAHKHVPLMERNPEEAVKNNIIGTKNVAEAADTFGINTFVMVSTDKAVNPTNVMGATKRVAEMVVQHMAMISQTRFVAVRFGNVLGSRGSVIPLFKKQIQSGGPVTVTHPDITRYFMTIPEASRLVIQAGSLARGGELFVLDMGEPVKIADLAKNLIQLSGYSIEEIGIEYSGLRPGEKMYEELLNDNEIHKEQVFPKIHIGKAVLKDFESIQQFINEFEQMSQESIRKTLLDFANNKVEVNS
;
A
#
# COMPACT_ATOMS: atom_id res chain seq x y z
N LEU A 1 -3.64 -27.84 39.01
CA LEU A 1 -2.31 -28.38 38.67
C LEU A 1 -1.63 -28.98 39.90
N ILE A 2 -1.41 -28.25 41.00
CA ILE A 2 -0.73 -28.72 42.23
C ILE A 2 -1.37 -30.03 42.74
N LEU A 3 -2.69 -30.10 42.88
CA LEU A 3 -3.38 -31.31 43.34
C LEU A 3 -3.20 -32.49 42.38
N LEU A 4 -3.24 -32.24 41.06
CA LEU A 4 -3.02 -33.26 40.04
C LEU A 4 -1.59 -33.81 40.12
N ASP A 5 -0.60 -32.91 40.20
CA ASP A 5 0.80 -33.28 40.30
C ASP A 5 1.08 -34.04 41.62
N SER A 6 0.46 -33.65 42.73
CA SER A 6 0.54 -34.39 43.99
C SER A 6 0.00 -35.82 43.85
N PHE A 7 -1.15 -35.99 43.20
CA PHE A 7 -1.73 -37.30 42.93
C PHE A 7 -0.82 -38.15 42.03
N ILE A 8 -0.25 -37.55 40.97
CA ILE A 8 0.69 -38.22 40.05
C ILE A 8 1.96 -38.70 40.82
N VAL A 9 2.54 -37.83 41.65
CA VAL A 9 3.75 -38.15 42.43
C VAL A 9 3.49 -39.35 43.35
N LEU A 10 2.40 -39.29 44.09
CA LEU A 10 2.02 -40.41 44.98
C LEU A 10 1.77 -41.68 44.19
N THR A 11 0.99 -41.61 43.11
CA THR A 11 0.72 -42.74 42.21
C THR A 11 2.02 -43.36 41.69
N ALA A 12 2.99 -42.53 41.26
CA ALA A 12 4.26 -43.02 40.76
C ALA A 12 5.06 -43.81 41.79
N VAL A 13 5.08 -43.38 43.04
CA VAL A 13 5.79 -44.09 44.12
C VAL A 13 5.09 -45.39 44.49
N TYR A 14 3.76 -45.37 44.77
CA TYR A 14 3.04 -46.56 45.21
C TYR A 14 2.93 -47.59 44.09
N LEU A 15 2.75 -47.17 42.85
CA LEU A 15 2.69 -48.07 41.70
C LEU A 15 4.06 -48.70 41.42
N SER A 16 5.17 -47.96 41.57
CA SER A 16 6.53 -48.51 41.44
C SER A 16 6.86 -49.53 42.52
N TYR A 17 6.40 -49.28 43.75
CA TYR A 17 6.52 -50.26 44.86
C TYR A 17 5.70 -51.54 44.55
N TRP A 18 4.45 -51.43 44.10
CA TRP A 18 3.60 -52.54 43.75
C TRP A 18 4.17 -53.38 42.60
N PHE A 19 4.75 -52.78 41.58
CA PHE A 19 5.39 -53.51 40.45
C PHE A 19 6.54 -54.40 40.92
N ILE A 20 7.25 -54.02 41.97
CA ILE A 20 8.39 -54.80 42.50
C ILE A 20 7.93 -55.82 43.54
N HIS A 21 6.85 -55.53 44.30
CA HIS A 21 6.33 -56.35 45.38
C HIS A 21 4.83 -56.62 45.25
N PRO A 22 4.38 -57.35 44.19
CA PRO A 22 2.95 -57.54 43.92
C PRO A 22 2.18 -58.30 44.98
N ASN A 23 2.85 -59.09 45.81
CA ASN A 23 2.25 -59.94 46.85
C ASN A 23 2.16 -59.27 48.23
N VAL A 24 2.58 -58.03 48.39
CA VAL A 24 2.68 -57.34 49.72
C VAL A 24 1.73 -56.16 49.81
N LEU A 25 0.43 -56.40 49.61
CA LEU A 25 -0.60 -55.34 49.74
C LEU A 25 -0.94 -54.98 51.19
N ASN A 26 -0.58 -55.80 52.19
CA ASN A 26 -1.08 -55.65 53.56
C ASN A 26 -0.12 -54.89 54.52
N LYS A 27 1.09 -54.57 54.12
CA LYS A 27 2.02 -53.73 54.95
C LYS A 27 2.91 -52.89 54.07
N ILE A 28 2.53 -51.63 53.89
CA ILE A 28 3.40 -50.65 53.24
C ILE A 28 4.56 -50.31 54.22
N PRO A 29 5.83 -50.56 53.89
CA PRO A 29 6.95 -50.23 54.75
C PRO A 29 7.00 -48.71 55.01
N MET A 30 7.40 -48.34 56.24
CA MET A 30 7.54 -46.93 56.61
C MET A 30 8.50 -46.17 55.70
N THR A 31 9.49 -46.84 55.12
CA THR A 31 10.43 -46.32 54.13
C THR A 31 9.73 -45.83 52.83
N VAL A 32 8.70 -46.49 52.36
CA VAL A 32 7.92 -46.07 51.19
C VAL A 32 7.08 -44.84 51.51
N VAL A 33 6.54 -44.77 52.75
CA VAL A 33 5.78 -43.61 53.23
C VAL A 33 6.70 -42.37 53.31
N ILE A 34 7.88 -42.52 53.91
CA ILE A 34 8.90 -41.44 54.00
C ILE A 34 9.31 -41.01 52.59
N SER A 35 9.60 -41.96 51.70
CA SER A 35 9.97 -41.66 50.32
C SER A 35 8.87 -40.92 49.56
N SER A 36 7.59 -41.28 49.76
CA SER A 36 6.48 -40.59 49.10
C SER A 36 6.30 -39.15 49.57
N ILE A 37 6.46 -38.90 50.88
CA ILE A 37 6.41 -37.54 51.45
C ILE A 37 7.57 -36.73 50.95
N THR A 38 8.79 -37.30 50.97
CA THR A 38 10.02 -36.62 50.52
C THR A 38 9.91 -36.26 49.03
N LEU A 39 9.45 -37.21 48.18
CA LEU A 39 9.31 -36.96 46.76
C LEU A 39 8.23 -35.89 46.48
N LEU A 40 7.12 -35.92 47.21
CA LEU A 40 6.05 -34.94 47.09
C LEU A 40 6.55 -33.53 47.44
N CYS A 41 7.21 -33.38 48.60
CA CYS A 41 7.73 -32.07 49.02
C CYS A 41 8.81 -31.55 48.05
N SER A 42 9.78 -32.40 47.70
CA SER A 42 10.87 -32.02 46.80
C SER A 42 10.35 -31.69 45.40
N HIS A 43 9.36 -32.43 44.89
CA HIS A 43 8.73 -32.10 43.59
C HIS A 43 8.12 -30.70 43.60
N HIS A 44 7.33 -30.34 44.61
CA HIS A 44 6.69 -29.02 44.65
C HIS A 44 7.71 -27.90 44.83
N VAL A 45 8.80 -28.14 45.61
CA VAL A 45 9.90 -27.18 45.74
C VAL A 45 10.57 -26.93 44.38
N PHE A 46 10.98 -27.98 43.67
CA PHE A 46 11.61 -27.81 42.35
C PHE A 46 10.64 -27.33 41.30
N ALA A 47 9.37 -27.71 41.34
CA ALA A 47 8.34 -27.18 40.46
C ALA A 47 8.16 -25.66 40.67
N ALA A 48 8.25 -25.16 41.89
CA ALA A 48 8.23 -23.73 42.19
C ALA A 48 9.50 -23.01 41.70
N ILE A 49 10.69 -23.60 41.97
CA ILE A 49 12.00 -23.05 41.52
C ILE A 49 12.02 -22.90 39.98
N TYR A 50 11.58 -23.93 39.26
CA TYR A 50 11.51 -23.90 37.78
C TYR A 50 10.25 -23.23 37.25
N LYS A 51 9.42 -22.62 38.12
CA LYS A 51 8.20 -21.86 37.77
C LYS A 51 7.20 -22.69 36.94
N LEU A 52 7.09 -24.01 37.17
CA LEU A 52 6.21 -24.89 36.40
C LEU A 52 4.72 -24.56 36.60
N TYR A 53 4.34 -23.95 37.73
CA TYR A 53 2.97 -23.54 38.02
C TYR A 53 2.59 -22.14 37.50
N ASN A 54 3.59 -21.32 37.14
CA ASN A 54 3.39 -19.95 36.66
C ASN A 54 3.44 -19.84 35.13
N LYS A 55 3.46 -20.97 34.44
CA LYS A 55 3.52 -21.00 32.98
C LYS A 55 2.15 -21.21 32.33
N ALA A 56 1.90 -20.48 31.26
CA ALA A 56 0.78 -20.76 30.38
C ALA A 56 1.10 -22.01 29.55
N TRP A 57 0.60 -23.16 29.96
CA TRP A 57 0.78 -24.44 29.25
C TRP A 57 0.19 -24.46 27.84
N GLU A 58 -0.36 -23.35 27.45
CA GLU A 58 -0.87 -23.06 26.11
C GLU A 58 0.20 -23.09 25.03
N TYR A 59 1.44 -22.73 25.40
CA TYR A 59 2.58 -22.57 24.48
C TYR A 59 3.76 -23.47 24.81
N ALA A 60 3.50 -24.65 25.41
CA ALA A 60 4.56 -25.54 25.85
C ALA A 60 5.59 -25.85 24.75
N SER A 61 6.82 -25.44 24.98
CA SER A 61 7.96 -25.62 24.08
C SER A 61 8.88 -26.75 24.57
N ILE A 62 9.84 -27.16 23.72
CA ILE A 62 10.93 -28.11 24.11
C ILE A 62 11.67 -27.63 25.36
N GLY A 63 11.77 -26.32 25.58
CA GLY A 63 12.36 -25.74 26.79
C GLY A 63 11.64 -26.12 28.10
N GLU A 64 10.31 -26.28 28.03
CA GLU A 64 9.51 -26.64 29.22
C GLU A 64 9.59 -28.10 29.56
N LEU A 65 9.63 -29.00 28.57
CA LEU A 65 9.92 -30.41 28.79
C LEU A 65 11.26 -30.60 29.47
N LYS A 66 12.27 -29.81 29.09
CA LYS A 66 13.60 -29.83 29.74
C LYS A 66 13.52 -29.38 31.20
N GLN A 67 12.64 -28.45 31.55
CA GLN A 67 12.47 -28.01 32.95
C GLN A 67 11.70 -29.06 33.79
N ILE A 68 10.66 -29.70 33.26
CA ILE A 68 9.97 -30.81 33.88
C ILE A 68 10.96 -31.95 34.17
N PHE A 69 11.77 -32.33 33.18
CA PHE A 69 12.80 -33.36 33.34
C PHE A 69 13.77 -33.03 34.49
N LYS A 70 14.28 -31.77 34.56
CA LYS A 70 15.17 -31.32 35.62
C LYS A 70 14.50 -31.37 36.98
N ALA A 71 13.26 -30.86 37.11
CA ALA A 71 12.54 -30.83 38.37
C ALA A 71 12.32 -32.26 38.90
N ILE A 72 11.86 -33.17 38.06
CA ILE A 72 11.61 -34.57 38.43
C ILE A 72 12.91 -35.28 38.81
N THR A 73 13.97 -35.13 38.03
CA THR A 73 15.26 -35.79 38.28
C THR A 73 15.86 -35.34 39.59
N LEU A 74 15.85 -34.02 39.89
CA LEU A 74 16.34 -33.48 41.13
C LEU A 74 15.51 -33.95 42.34
N SER A 75 14.17 -34.06 42.19
CA SER A 75 13.29 -34.55 43.23
C SER A 75 13.59 -36.02 43.58
N ILE A 76 13.86 -36.87 42.62
CA ILE A 76 14.25 -38.27 42.83
C ILE A 76 15.64 -38.36 43.49
N LEU A 77 16.59 -37.53 43.09
CA LEU A 77 17.92 -37.49 43.72
C LEU A 77 17.84 -37.11 45.20
N VAL A 78 17.03 -36.09 45.53
CA VAL A 78 16.78 -35.74 46.95
C VAL A 78 16.17 -36.90 47.71
N THR A 79 15.20 -37.62 47.12
CA THR A 79 14.58 -38.79 47.72
C THR A 79 15.59 -39.91 47.95
N ALA A 80 16.48 -40.16 46.98
CA ALA A 80 17.57 -41.13 47.13
C ALA A 80 18.52 -40.79 48.29
N ILE A 81 18.90 -39.50 48.41
CA ILE A 81 19.76 -39.03 49.53
C ILE A 81 19.06 -39.25 50.87
N VAL A 82 17.78 -38.92 50.98
CA VAL A 82 17.01 -39.11 52.22
C VAL A 82 16.89 -40.60 52.56
N GLN A 83 16.67 -41.49 51.58
CA GLN A 83 16.70 -42.94 51.81
C GLN A 83 18.04 -43.42 52.34
N GLN A 84 19.15 -42.94 51.79
CA GLN A 84 20.50 -43.29 52.26
C GLN A 84 20.74 -42.86 53.71
N ILE A 85 20.24 -41.67 54.07
CA ILE A 85 20.44 -41.13 55.44
C ILE A 85 19.61 -41.90 56.50
N ILE A 86 18.34 -42.22 56.14
CA ILE A 86 17.42 -42.81 57.14
C ILE A 86 17.53 -44.31 57.16
N ASN A 87 17.67 -44.98 56.01
CA ASN A 87 17.61 -46.46 55.91
C ASN A 87 19.00 -47.09 55.67
N HIS A 88 20.04 -46.30 55.45
CA HIS A 88 21.39 -46.74 55.05
C HIS A 88 21.37 -47.59 53.73
N ASP A 89 20.31 -47.53 52.98
CA ASP A 89 20.13 -48.26 51.72
C ASP A 89 19.27 -47.44 50.72
N ILE A 90 19.54 -47.56 49.41
CA ILE A 90 18.81 -46.87 48.34
C ILE A 90 18.04 -47.87 47.51
N TYR A 91 16.72 -47.72 47.49
CA TYR A 91 15.84 -48.59 46.69
C TYR A 91 15.87 -48.19 45.20
N VAL A 92 17.03 -48.37 44.54
CA VAL A 92 17.30 -47.90 43.18
C VAL A 92 16.23 -48.33 42.19
N ARG A 93 15.77 -49.58 42.24
CA ARG A 93 14.74 -50.11 41.32
C ARG A 93 13.43 -49.35 41.47
N ILE A 94 12.98 -49.12 42.69
CA ILE A 94 11.73 -48.39 42.99
C ILE A 94 11.85 -46.94 42.49
N LEU A 95 12.96 -46.28 42.81
CA LEU A 95 13.21 -44.90 42.40
C LEU A 95 13.32 -44.75 40.87
N ALA A 96 13.92 -45.71 40.16
CA ALA A 96 14.04 -45.70 38.72
C ALA A 96 12.66 -45.82 38.03
N ILE A 97 11.82 -46.77 38.53
CA ILE A 97 10.45 -46.92 38.01
C ILE A 97 9.63 -45.68 38.36
N ALA A 98 9.72 -45.18 39.59
CA ALA A 98 9.04 -43.98 40.03
C ALA A 98 9.44 -42.75 39.16
N TRP A 99 10.73 -42.59 38.83
CA TRP A 99 11.21 -41.54 37.93
C TRP A 99 10.58 -41.63 36.54
N MET A 100 10.56 -42.86 35.95
CA MET A 100 9.96 -43.05 34.63
C MET A 100 8.43 -42.78 34.64
N LEU A 101 7.70 -43.30 35.63
CA LEU A 101 6.28 -43.06 35.77
C LEU A 101 5.94 -41.60 36.03
N HIS A 102 6.70 -40.95 36.92
CA HIS A 102 6.56 -39.53 37.24
C HIS A 102 6.74 -38.65 36.00
N LEU A 103 7.79 -38.93 35.19
CA LEU A 103 8.06 -38.22 33.94
C LEU A 103 6.95 -38.41 32.91
N LEU A 104 6.53 -39.68 32.72
CA LEU A 104 5.45 -40.05 31.78
C LEU A 104 4.10 -39.42 32.15
N LEU A 105 3.74 -39.49 33.43
CA LEU A 105 2.44 -39.00 33.89
C LEU A 105 2.36 -37.47 33.93
N ILE A 106 3.39 -36.79 34.41
CA ILE A 106 3.42 -35.30 34.38
C ILE A 106 3.53 -34.79 32.95
N GLY A 107 4.44 -35.30 32.13
CA GLY A 107 4.60 -34.92 30.75
C GLY A 107 3.35 -35.25 29.93
N GLY A 108 2.82 -36.48 30.10
CA GLY A 108 1.61 -36.95 29.41
C GLY A 108 0.38 -36.13 29.78
N SER A 109 0.15 -35.82 31.05
CA SER A 109 -0.99 -35.00 31.49
C SER A 109 -1.00 -33.60 30.83
N ARG A 110 0.17 -32.98 30.68
CA ARG A 110 0.33 -31.67 30.00
C ARG A 110 0.05 -31.79 28.51
N PHE A 111 0.56 -32.86 27.89
CA PHE A 111 0.33 -33.14 26.47
C PHE A 111 -1.14 -33.45 26.15
N VAL A 112 -1.78 -34.33 26.95
CA VAL A 112 -3.19 -34.68 26.78
C VAL A 112 -4.10 -33.48 26.97
N TRP A 113 -3.82 -32.61 27.97
CA TRP A 113 -4.58 -31.36 28.17
C TRP A 113 -4.49 -30.44 26.95
N ARG A 114 -3.28 -30.27 26.38
CA ARG A 114 -3.07 -29.49 25.16
C ARG A 114 -3.85 -30.05 23.98
N MET A 115 -3.74 -31.34 23.73
CA MET A 115 -4.44 -32.02 22.63
C MET A 115 -5.96 -31.91 22.77
N PHE A 116 -6.48 -32.13 23.98
CA PHE A 116 -7.91 -32.02 24.26
C PHE A 116 -8.44 -30.61 24.01
N ARG A 117 -7.71 -29.61 24.46
CA ARG A 117 -8.08 -28.21 24.26
C ARG A 117 -8.05 -27.81 22.80
N ASP A 118 -6.97 -28.15 22.08
CA ASP A 118 -6.81 -27.79 20.67
C ASP A 118 -7.87 -28.49 19.79
N THR A 119 -8.32 -29.69 20.19
CA THR A 119 -9.31 -30.46 19.42
C THR A 119 -10.77 -30.08 19.76
N TYR A 120 -11.10 -29.81 21.04
CA TYR A 120 -12.50 -29.64 21.47
C TYR A 120 -12.92 -28.22 21.80
N ILE A 121 -11.98 -27.31 22.16
CA ILE A 121 -12.31 -25.91 22.51
C ILE A 121 -12.17 -24.97 21.32
N SER A 122 -11.45 -25.36 20.26
CA SER A 122 -11.16 -24.56 19.08
C SER A 122 -12.10 -24.81 17.89
N LYS A 123 -13.31 -25.32 18.09
CA LYS A 123 -14.30 -25.40 17.00
C LYS A 123 -14.86 -24.02 16.68
N ALA A 124 -14.25 -23.38 15.69
CA ALA A 124 -14.75 -22.18 15.04
C ALA A 124 -15.90 -22.56 14.08
N THR A 125 -17.13 -22.57 14.56
CA THR A 125 -18.32 -22.84 13.75
C THR A 125 -18.82 -21.65 12.94
N ASP A 126 -18.16 -20.48 13.05
CA ASP A 126 -18.67 -19.23 12.44
C ASP A 126 -17.58 -18.42 11.68
N LYS A 127 -16.42 -19.05 11.38
CA LYS A 127 -15.33 -18.38 10.67
C LYS A 127 -15.41 -18.61 9.16
N LYS A 128 -15.14 -17.56 8.37
CA LYS A 128 -15.15 -17.60 6.91
C LYS A 128 -14.08 -18.52 6.36
N ARG A 129 -14.46 -19.46 5.53
CA ARG A 129 -13.58 -20.44 4.89
C ARG A 129 -12.65 -19.72 3.92
N THR A 130 -11.34 -19.84 4.12
CA THR A 130 -10.34 -19.00 3.44
C THR A 130 -9.36 -19.85 2.64
N LEU A 131 -9.16 -19.49 1.36
CA LEU A 131 -8.14 -20.01 0.46
C LEU A 131 -6.92 -19.11 0.50
N ILE A 132 -5.73 -19.67 0.63
CA ILE A 132 -4.47 -18.94 0.60
C ILE A 132 -3.76 -19.21 -0.74
N ILE A 133 -3.50 -18.15 -1.51
CA ILE A 133 -2.74 -18.25 -2.76
C ILE A 133 -1.27 -17.98 -2.46
N GLY A 134 -0.44 -19.01 -2.66
CA GLY A 134 0.99 -19.01 -2.35
C GLY A 134 1.32 -19.75 -1.06
N ALA A 135 1.94 -20.93 -1.20
CA ALA A 135 2.43 -21.78 -0.11
C ALA A 135 3.92 -21.53 0.21
N GLY A 136 4.36 -20.27 0.09
CA GLY A 136 5.68 -19.80 0.48
C GLY A 136 5.76 -19.29 1.91
N SER A 137 6.83 -18.57 2.24
CA SER A 137 7.04 -18.01 3.59
C SER A 137 5.91 -17.06 4.02
N ALA A 138 5.43 -16.22 3.12
CA ALA A 138 4.34 -15.28 3.43
C ALA A 138 3.01 -16.02 3.67
N GLY A 139 2.63 -16.97 2.81
CA GLY A 139 1.41 -17.76 3.02
C GLY A 139 1.47 -18.61 4.30
N THR A 140 2.63 -19.18 4.61
CA THR A 140 2.88 -19.89 5.87
C THR A 140 2.69 -18.98 7.08
N MET A 141 3.18 -17.72 7.01
CA MET A 141 3.00 -16.73 8.06
C MET A 141 1.52 -16.36 8.22
N VAL A 142 0.79 -16.15 7.12
CA VAL A 142 -0.65 -15.88 7.11
C VAL A 142 -1.43 -16.97 7.83
N VAL A 143 -1.21 -18.25 7.46
CA VAL A 143 -1.89 -19.39 8.10
C VAL A 143 -1.59 -19.45 9.58
N ARG A 144 -0.31 -19.31 9.95
CA ARG A 144 0.11 -19.28 11.35
C ARG A 144 -0.59 -18.16 12.14
N GLN A 145 -0.68 -16.96 11.58
CA GLN A 145 -1.35 -15.82 12.20
C GLN A 145 -2.85 -16.07 12.38
N LEU A 146 -3.55 -16.55 11.34
CA LEU A 146 -4.97 -16.84 11.40
C LEU A 146 -5.32 -17.95 12.40
N GLN A 147 -4.47 -18.98 12.50
CA GLN A 147 -4.66 -20.07 13.48
C GLN A 147 -4.39 -19.64 14.92
N HIS A 148 -3.46 -18.70 15.14
CA HIS A 148 -3.14 -18.22 16.50
C HIS A 148 -4.04 -17.07 16.96
N ASN A 149 -4.64 -16.32 16.05
CA ASN A 149 -5.55 -15.23 16.39
C ASN A 149 -6.99 -15.76 16.52
N LYS A 150 -7.45 -15.89 17.77
CA LYS A 150 -8.81 -16.36 18.07
C LYS A 150 -9.91 -15.39 17.63
N GLU A 151 -9.58 -14.10 17.51
CA GLU A 151 -10.51 -13.04 17.10
C GLU A 151 -10.59 -12.89 15.56
N ALA A 152 -9.73 -13.58 14.80
CA ALA A 152 -9.81 -13.54 13.34
C ALA A 152 -11.05 -14.28 12.84
N ASP A 153 -11.84 -13.61 12.01
CA ASP A 153 -13.05 -14.18 11.39
C ASP A 153 -12.75 -15.14 10.21
N LEU A 154 -11.46 -15.36 9.91
CA LEU A 154 -10.99 -16.15 8.78
C LEU A 154 -10.41 -17.49 9.24
N TYR A 155 -10.73 -18.56 8.51
CA TYR A 155 -10.23 -19.92 8.77
C TYR A 155 -9.56 -20.50 7.52
N PRO A 156 -8.24 -20.69 7.51
CA PRO A 156 -7.52 -21.21 6.34
C PRO A 156 -7.83 -22.70 6.15
N ILE A 157 -8.36 -23.06 4.98
CA ILE A 157 -8.75 -24.43 4.63
C ILE A 157 -7.74 -25.08 3.70
N ALA A 158 -7.22 -24.32 2.72
CA ALA A 158 -6.36 -24.84 1.69
C ALA A 158 -5.39 -23.77 1.18
N PHE A 159 -4.29 -24.25 0.60
CA PHE A 159 -3.39 -23.48 -0.25
C PHE A 159 -3.58 -23.84 -1.72
N VAL A 160 -3.25 -22.87 -2.60
CA VAL A 160 -2.89 -23.12 -4.00
C VAL A 160 -1.49 -22.54 -4.28
N ASP A 161 -0.68 -23.28 -5.04
CA ASP A 161 0.67 -22.83 -5.43
C ASP A 161 1.05 -23.47 -6.78
N ASP A 162 1.65 -22.69 -7.68
CA ASP A 162 2.03 -23.16 -9.02
C ASP A 162 3.34 -23.96 -9.01
N ASP A 163 4.10 -23.93 -7.91
CA ASP A 163 5.32 -24.72 -7.73
C ASP A 163 4.96 -26.20 -7.51
N ARG A 164 5.35 -27.06 -8.48
CA ARG A 164 5.09 -28.51 -8.44
C ARG A 164 5.64 -29.20 -7.19
N ASN A 165 6.72 -28.68 -6.61
CA ASN A 165 7.33 -29.27 -5.41
C ASN A 165 6.51 -29.03 -4.15
N LYS A 166 5.62 -28.04 -4.17
CA LYS A 166 4.75 -27.71 -3.04
C LYS A 166 3.38 -28.37 -3.12
N GLN A 167 3.00 -28.84 -4.31
CA GLN A 167 1.72 -29.53 -4.48
C GLN A 167 1.69 -30.82 -3.65
N LYS A 168 0.55 -31.10 -3.00
CA LYS A 168 0.33 -32.22 -2.07
C LYS A 168 1.07 -32.10 -0.72
N LEU A 169 1.77 -30.98 -0.45
CA LEU A 169 2.29 -30.71 0.88
C LEU A 169 1.15 -30.28 1.82
N GLU A 170 1.38 -30.47 3.11
CA GLU A 170 0.54 -29.96 4.19
C GLU A 170 1.38 -29.03 5.06
N ILE A 171 0.93 -27.78 5.23
CA ILE A 171 1.64 -26.74 5.96
C ILE A 171 0.74 -26.26 7.09
N TYR A 172 1.16 -26.48 8.34
CA TYR A 172 0.34 -26.23 9.54
C TYR A 172 -1.05 -26.87 9.48
N ASN A 173 -1.12 -28.12 9.02
CA ASN A 173 -2.35 -28.89 8.83
C ASN A 173 -3.31 -28.25 7.79
N VAL A 174 -2.80 -27.46 6.86
CA VAL A 174 -3.53 -26.91 5.72
C VAL A 174 -2.92 -27.47 4.44
N PRO A 175 -3.68 -28.21 3.62
CA PRO A 175 -3.16 -28.87 2.41
C PRO A 175 -2.98 -27.88 1.24
N VAL A 176 -2.00 -28.17 0.37
CA VAL A 176 -1.88 -27.53 -0.94
C VAL A 176 -2.63 -28.38 -1.96
N ILE A 177 -3.82 -27.93 -2.39
CA ILE A 177 -4.77 -28.74 -3.14
C ILE A 177 -4.80 -28.49 -4.64
N GLY A 178 -4.06 -27.47 -5.15
CA GLY A 178 -4.03 -27.18 -6.58
C GLY A 178 -3.13 -26.01 -6.95
N THR A 179 -3.32 -25.53 -8.18
CA THR A 179 -2.64 -24.40 -8.77
C THR A 179 -3.57 -23.20 -8.94
N THR A 180 -3.02 -22.04 -9.29
CA THR A 180 -3.82 -20.82 -9.55
C THR A 180 -4.83 -20.99 -10.69
N ASN A 181 -4.66 -21.98 -11.58
CA ASN A 181 -5.60 -22.25 -12.68
C ASN A 181 -6.91 -22.93 -12.20
N HIS A 182 -6.90 -23.54 -11.03
CA HIS A 182 -8.05 -24.26 -10.47
C HIS A 182 -8.79 -23.46 -9.39
N ILE A 183 -8.50 -22.16 -9.23
CA ILE A 183 -9.08 -21.32 -8.16
C ILE A 183 -10.61 -21.39 -8.16
N GLN A 184 -11.24 -21.28 -9.32
CA GLN A 184 -12.70 -21.26 -9.42
C GLN A 184 -13.32 -22.58 -8.92
N GLU A 185 -12.83 -23.71 -9.40
CA GLU A 185 -13.26 -25.06 -9.01
C GLU A 185 -13.03 -25.30 -7.50
N ILE A 186 -11.85 -24.93 -7.01
CA ILE A 186 -11.49 -25.06 -5.59
C ILE A 186 -12.40 -24.22 -4.69
N VAL A 187 -12.75 -23.02 -5.11
CA VAL A 187 -13.64 -22.12 -4.34
C VAL A 187 -15.04 -22.70 -4.25
N GLU A 188 -15.56 -23.23 -5.36
CA GLU A 188 -16.91 -23.84 -5.41
C GLU A 188 -16.96 -25.15 -4.63
N ASP A 189 -15.98 -26.06 -4.82
CA ASP A 189 -15.96 -27.38 -4.16
C ASP A 189 -15.75 -27.31 -2.64
N ASN A 190 -15.11 -26.26 -2.16
CA ASN A 190 -14.78 -26.12 -0.74
C ASN A 190 -15.56 -25.01 -0.03
N ASP A 191 -16.59 -24.43 -0.63
CA ASP A 191 -17.38 -23.32 -0.07
C ASP A 191 -16.48 -22.18 0.47
N ILE A 192 -15.51 -21.75 -0.31
CA ILE A 192 -14.57 -20.69 0.08
C ILE A 192 -15.27 -19.33 0.00
N GLU A 193 -15.27 -18.62 1.12
CA GLU A 193 -15.85 -17.26 1.22
C GLU A 193 -14.79 -16.16 1.09
N HIS A 194 -13.51 -16.52 1.33
CA HIS A 194 -12.42 -15.55 1.37
C HIS A 194 -11.16 -16.08 0.68
N ILE A 195 -10.46 -15.21 -0.04
CA ILE A 195 -9.18 -15.52 -0.70
C ILE A 195 -8.12 -14.53 -0.21
N ILE A 196 -6.94 -15.03 0.13
CA ILE A 196 -5.78 -14.18 0.47
C ILE A 196 -4.64 -14.47 -0.51
N ILE A 197 -4.24 -13.48 -1.29
CA ILE A 197 -3.06 -13.55 -2.14
C ILE A 197 -1.83 -13.27 -1.28
N ALA A 198 -1.03 -14.30 -1.01
CA ALA A 198 0.09 -14.27 -0.08
C ALA A 198 1.44 -14.49 -0.78
N ILE A 199 1.70 -13.76 -1.87
CA ILE A 199 2.95 -13.82 -2.65
C ILE A 199 3.49 -12.40 -2.84
N PRO A 200 4.18 -11.81 -1.84
CA PRO A 200 4.68 -10.42 -1.90
C PRO A 200 5.70 -10.14 -3.01
N SER A 201 6.28 -11.19 -3.60
CA SER A 201 7.27 -11.10 -4.69
C SER A 201 6.66 -11.00 -6.09
N LEU A 202 5.33 -11.11 -6.22
CA LEU A 202 4.66 -10.94 -7.51
C LEU A 202 4.79 -9.51 -8.01
N ASN A 203 5.00 -9.36 -9.32
CA ASN A 203 4.80 -8.07 -9.96
C ASN A 203 3.30 -7.79 -10.15
N ARG A 204 2.95 -6.53 -10.42
CA ARG A 204 1.56 -6.10 -10.54
C ARG A 204 0.80 -6.78 -11.69
N GLY A 205 1.49 -7.13 -12.79
CA GLY A 205 0.90 -7.89 -13.89
C GLY A 205 0.46 -9.29 -13.47
N GLN A 206 1.31 -9.98 -12.72
CA GLN A 206 1.01 -11.31 -12.18
C GLN A 206 -0.12 -11.27 -11.14
N ILE A 207 -0.17 -10.21 -10.31
CA ILE A 207 -1.28 -10.00 -9.37
C ILE A 207 -2.59 -9.83 -10.13
N ASN A 208 -2.59 -9.03 -11.20
CA ASN A 208 -3.78 -8.83 -12.03
C ASN A 208 -4.26 -10.15 -12.65
N GLU A 209 -3.34 -10.98 -13.16
CA GLU A 209 -3.68 -12.29 -13.71
C GLU A 209 -4.34 -13.21 -12.67
N ILE A 210 -3.77 -13.29 -11.47
CA ILE A 210 -4.35 -14.09 -10.36
C ILE A 210 -5.69 -13.48 -9.93
N PHE A 211 -5.78 -12.16 -9.80
CA PHE A 211 -7.01 -11.49 -9.42
C PHE A 211 -8.15 -11.73 -10.43
N GLU A 212 -7.85 -11.73 -11.74
CA GLU A 212 -8.84 -12.06 -12.78
C GLU A 212 -9.40 -13.49 -12.64
N LYS A 213 -8.59 -14.43 -12.12
CA LYS A 213 -9.07 -15.78 -11.78
C LYS A 213 -9.93 -15.77 -10.52
N CYS A 214 -9.52 -15.02 -9.48
CA CYS A 214 -10.31 -14.84 -8.24
C CYS A 214 -11.65 -14.15 -8.50
N ARG A 215 -11.66 -13.18 -9.42
CA ARG A 215 -12.85 -12.41 -9.83
C ARG A 215 -14.00 -13.27 -10.36
N LYS A 216 -13.70 -14.44 -10.94
CA LYS A 216 -14.72 -15.38 -11.43
C LYS A 216 -15.43 -16.12 -10.30
N THR A 217 -14.99 -15.95 -9.06
CA THR A 217 -15.58 -16.54 -7.86
C THR A 217 -16.41 -15.52 -7.08
N LYS A 218 -17.20 -15.98 -6.12
CA LYS A 218 -17.96 -15.12 -5.19
C LYS A 218 -17.17 -14.74 -3.94
N ALA A 219 -15.95 -15.26 -3.77
CA ALA A 219 -15.14 -15.06 -2.59
C ALA A 219 -14.52 -13.65 -2.54
N LYS A 220 -14.53 -13.04 -1.36
CA LYS A 220 -13.84 -11.77 -1.14
C LYS A 220 -12.33 -11.96 -1.23
N THR A 221 -11.63 -11.15 -2.03
CA THR A 221 -10.18 -11.27 -2.23
C THR A 221 -9.41 -10.16 -1.52
N GLN A 222 -8.41 -10.56 -0.73
CA GLN A 222 -7.45 -9.68 -0.06
C GLN A 222 -6.01 -10.03 -0.47
N ILE A 223 -5.08 -9.12 -0.24
CA ILE A 223 -3.67 -9.32 -0.56
C ILE A 223 -2.79 -9.00 0.65
N VAL A 224 -1.71 -9.75 0.81
CA VAL A 224 -0.60 -9.37 1.70
C VAL A 224 0.15 -8.20 1.06
N PRO A 225 0.52 -7.15 1.82
CA PRO A 225 1.28 -6.02 1.28
C PRO A 225 2.52 -6.45 0.50
N MET A 226 2.79 -5.77 -0.60
CA MET A 226 3.98 -6.03 -1.42
C MET A 226 5.24 -5.58 -0.68
N LEU A 227 6.39 -6.11 -1.09
CA LEU A 227 7.68 -5.75 -0.51
C LEU A 227 7.94 -4.24 -0.56
N GLU A 228 7.44 -3.57 -1.60
CA GLU A 228 7.53 -2.12 -1.80
C GLU A 228 6.71 -1.33 -0.79
N ASP A 229 5.48 -1.74 -0.49
CA ASP A 229 4.61 -1.09 0.50
C ASP A 229 5.22 -1.18 1.91
N LEU A 230 5.98 -2.27 2.17
CA LEU A 230 6.71 -2.48 3.42
C LEU A 230 7.95 -1.58 3.52
N LEU A 231 8.69 -1.40 2.44
CA LEU A 231 9.86 -0.52 2.38
C LEU A 231 9.48 0.96 2.50
N ASP A 232 8.32 1.34 1.98
CA ASP A 232 7.77 2.69 2.10
C ASP A 232 7.16 2.98 3.48
N GLY A 233 7.12 2.01 4.39
CA GLY A 233 6.59 2.15 5.75
C GLY A 233 5.08 2.40 5.83
N LYS A 234 4.34 2.06 4.79
CA LYS A 234 2.89 2.31 4.69
C LYS A 234 2.05 1.30 5.44
N VAL A 235 2.53 0.06 5.60
CA VAL A 235 1.78 -1.06 6.17
C VAL A 235 2.72 -1.99 6.94
N SER A 236 2.22 -2.68 7.97
CA SER A 236 2.95 -3.76 8.65
C SER A 236 2.76 -5.09 7.92
N VAL A 237 3.73 -6.00 8.04
CA VAL A 237 3.68 -7.35 7.42
C VAL A 237 2.46 -8.17 7.89
N ASN A 238 1.82 -7.75 8.97
CA ASN A 238 0.75 -8.48 9.65
C ASN A 238 -0.67 -8.04 9.25
N GLU A 239 -0.83 -7.11 8.30
CA GLU A 239 -2.13 -6.60 7.90
C GLU A 239 -2.48 -7.04 6.47
N PHE A 240 -3.62 -7.74 6.30
CA PHE A 240 -4.20 -7.99 4.99
C PHE A 240 -4.97 -6.75 4.57
N ARG A 241 -4.81 -6.35 3.32
CA ARG A 241 -5.61 -5.25 2.76
C ARG A 241 -6.45 -5.73 1.58
N ASP A 242 -7.54 -5.07 1.36
CA ASP A 242 -8.32 -5.28 0.15
C ASP A 242 -7.46 -4.93 -1.08
N VAL A 243 -7.60 -5.69 -2.16
CA VAL A 243 -6.93 -5.40 -3.44
C VAL A 243 -7.38 -4.02 -3.90
N GLN A 244 -6.41 -3.15 -4.20
CA GLN A 244 -6.69 -1.81 -4.71
C GLN A 244 -6.62 -1.80 -6.23
N VAL A 245 -7.30 -0.84 -6.86
CA VAL A 245 -7.25 -0.68 -8.33
C VAL A 245 -5.82 -0.42 -8.82
N GLU A 246 -5.01 0.20 -7.97
CA GLU A 246 -3.59 0.44 -8.21
C GLU A 246 -2.78 -0.85 -8.39
N ASP A 247 -3.16 -1.92 -7.71
CA ASP A 247 -2.53 -3.24 -7.84
C ASP A 247 -2.81 -3.89 -9.20
N LEU A 248 -3.95 -3.52 -9.82
CA LEU A 248 -4.42 -4.09 -11.08
C LEU A 248 -3.88 -3.38 -12.34
N LEU A 249 -3.19 -2.25 -12.20
CA LEU A 249 -2.64 -1.52 -13.35
C LEU A 249 -1.47 -2.22 -14.05
N GLY A 250 -0.87 -3.23 -13.45
CA GLY A 250 0.24 -3.96 -14.03
C GLY A 250 1.53 -3.15 -14.23
N ARG A 251 1.63 -1.93 -13.67
CA ARG A 251 2.77 -1.03 -13.88
C ARG A 251 3.89 -1.31 -12.87
N GLU A 252 5.10 -1.51 -13.38
CA GLU A 252 6.28 -1.67 -12.53
C GLU A 252 6.78 -0.30 -12.03
N PRO A 253 7.23 -0.20 -10.76
CA PRO A 253 7.83 0.99 -10.21
C PRO A 253 9.08 1.40 -10.98
N VAL A 254 9.29 2.72 -11.09
CA VAL A 254 10.49 3.29 -11.71
C VAL A 254 11.53 3.55 -10.64
N GLN A 255 12.77 3.08 -10.89
CA GLN A 255 13.93 3.50 -10.10
C GLN A 255 14.36 4.89 -10.57
N LEU A 256 14.42 5.84 -9.65
CA LEU A 256 14.83 7.21 -9.92
C LEU A 256 16.35 7.34 -9.80
N ASP A 257 16.89 8.39 -10.43
CA ASP A 257 18.25 8.85 -10.16
C ASP A 257 18.27 9.70 -8.87
N ASP A 258 18.23 9.00 -7.73
CA ASP A 258 18.20 9.65 -6.40
C ASP A 258 19.39 10.57 -6.17
N LYS A 259 20.55 10.29 -6.77
CA LYS A 259 21.73 11.13 -6.66
C LYS A 259 21.55 12.44 -7.44
N GLY A 260 21.15 12.37 -8.71
CA GLY A 260 20.94 13.53 -9.56
C GLY A 260 19.81 14.44 -9.04
N ILE A 261 18.74 13.83 -8.50
CA ILE A 261 17.66 14.58 -7.83
C ILE A 261 18.18 15.24 -6.54
N GLY A 262 18.93 14.47 -5.72
CA GLY A 262 19.50 14.98 -4.47
C GLY A 262 20.37 16.21 -4.69
N GLU A 263 21.25 16.21 -5.67
CA GLU A 263 22.11 17.36 -6.02
C GLU A 263 21.31 18.64 -6.35
N LYS A 264 20.08 18.52 -6.83
CA LYS A 264 19.21 19.65 -7.17
C LYS A 264 18.31 20.12 -6.02
N ILE A 265 18.03 19.27 -5.04
CA ILE A 265 17.01 19.53 -4.00
C ILE A 265 17.64 19.65 -2.62
N GLN A 266 18.69 18.89 -2.32
CA GLN A 266 19.30 18.86 -1.00
C GLN A 266 19.75 20.26 -0.57
N ASP A 267 19.41 20.64 0.66
CA ASP A 267 19.74 21.94 1.27
C ASP A 267 19.24 23.17 0.46
N LYS A 268 18.24 22.97 -0.43
CA LYS A 268 17.65 24.05 -1.23
C LYS A 268 16.25 24.40 -0.75
N THR A 269 15.78 25.59 -1.14
CA THR A 269 14.38 25.99 -1.02
C THR A 269 13.61 25.50 -2.23
N VAL A 270 12.51 24.79 -1.99
CA VAL A 270 11.60 24.27 -3.03
C VAL A 270 10.23 24.91 -2.84
N LEU A 271 9.66 25.49 -3.91
CA LEU A 271 8.30 26.01 -3.90
C LEU A 271 7.38 25.10 -4.72
N ILE A 272 6.24 24.74 -4.14
CA ILE A 272 5.23 23.93 -4.79
C ILE A 272 3.93 24.72 -4.85
N THR A 273 3.46 25.08 -6.06
CA THR A 273 2.14 25.66 -6.24
C THR A 273 1.09 24.56 -6.34
N GLY A 274 -0.11 24.82 -5.85
CA GLY A 274 -1.14 23.79 -5.74
C GLY A 274 -0.76 22.67 -4.78
N ALA A 275 0.04 22.97 -3.75
CA ALA A 275 0.58 22.02 -2.78
C ALA A 275 -0.50 21.23 -2.03
N GLY A 276 -1.71 21.76 -1.88
CA GLY A 276 -2.86 21.07 -1.31
C GLY A 276 -3.58 20.13 -2.28
N GLY A 277 -3.23 20.14 -3.59
CA GLY A 277 -3.80 19.27 -4.61
C GLY A 277 -3.25 17.83 -4.57
N SER A 278 -3.84 16.91 -5.36
CA SER A 278 -3.42 15.50 -5.37
C SER A 278 -1.96 15.32 -5.82
N ILE A 279 -1.53 16.01 -6.89
CA ILE A 279 -0.14 15.94 -7.40
C ILE A 279 0.79 16.78 -6.52
N GLY A 280 0.41 18.03 -6.20
CA GLY A 280 1.25 18.92 -5.40
C GLY A 280 1.57 18.38 -4.01
N SER A 281 0.58 17.79 -3.32
CA SER A 281 0.80 17.17 -2.01
C SER A 281 1.72 15.95 -2.07
N GLU A 282 1.61 15.15 -3.13
CA GLU A 282 2.50 14.01 -3.31
C GLU A 282 3.92 14.44 -3.70
N ILE A 283 4.08 15.47 -4.53
CA ILE A 283 5.38 16.07 -4.79
C ILE A 283 6.02 16.52 -3.46
N CYS A 284 5.26 17.15 -2.55
CA CYS A 284 5.76 17.53 -1.23
C CYS A 284 6.29 16.32 -0.45
N ARG A 285 5.55 15.20 -0.41
CA ARG A 285 5.97 13.96 0.28
C ARG A 285 7.23 13.36 -0.33
N GLN A 286 7.31 13.30 -1.66
CA GLN A 286 8.44 12.68 -2.36
C GLN A 286 9.73 13.53 -2.26
N ILE A 287 9.63 14.86 -2.30
CA ILE A 287 10.78 15.77 -2.20
C ILE A 287 11.47 15.66 -0.84
N LEU A 288 10.73 15.38 0.24
CA LEU A 288 11.32 15.23 1.59
C LEU A 288 12.39 14.14 1.68
N LYS A 289 12.34 13.12 0.84
CA LYS A 289 13.37 12.07 0.76
C LYS A 289 14.75 12.66 0.43
N TYR A 290 14.79 13.80 -0.26
CA TYR A 290 16.01 14.48 -0.70
C TYR A 290 16.45 15.62 0.21
N LYS A 291 15.89 15.74 1.42
CA LYS A 291 16.28 16.68 2.48
C LYS A 291 16.41 18.13 2.01
N PRO A 292 15.35 18.76 1.49
CA PRO A 292 15.36 20.19 1.20
C PRO A 292 15.54 21.00 2.50
N ALA A 293 16.19 22.15 2.43
CA ALA A 293 16.28 23.04 3.59
C ALA A 293 14.91 23.66 3.93
N LYS A 294 14.16 24.07 2.90
CA LYS A 294 12.86 24.72 3.05
C LYS A 294 11.88 24.28 1.97
N MET A 295 10.63 24.07 2.35
CA MET A 295 9.53 23.82 1.44
C MET A 295 8.46 24.91 1.60
N VAL A 296 8.15 25.60 0.50
CA VAL A 296 7.11 26.63 0.44
C VAL A 296 5.87 26.00 -0.20
N LEU A 297 4.82 25.82 0.60
CA LEU A 297 3.55 25.19 0.23
C LEU A 297 2.56 26.28 -0.17
N LEU A 298 2.37 26.51 -1.47
CA LEU A 298 1.52 27.57 -1.99
C LEU A 298 0.20 27.03 -2.55
N GLY A 299 -0.92 27.66 -2.20
CA GLY A 299 -2.23 27.39 -2.76
C GLY A 299 -3.29 28.34 -2.24
N HIS A 300 -4.38 28.50 -3.00
CA HIS A 300 -5.49 29.40 -2.60
C HIS A 300 -6.44 28.76 -1.57
N GLY A 301 -6.53 27.44 -1.55
CA GLY A 301 -7.44 26.71 -0.65
C GLY A 301 -6.84 26.49 0.74
N GLU A 302 -7.17 27.34 1.71
CA GLU A 302 -6.69 27.28 3.09
C GLU A 302 -6.75 25.88 3.69
N ASN A 303 -7.93 25.24 3.69
CA ASN A 303 -8.10 23.90 4.26
C ASN A 303 -7.17 22.85 3.64
N SER A 304 -6.96 22.89 2.33
CA SER A 304 -6.11 21.93 1.64
C SER A 304 -4.63 22.13 1.96
N ILE A 305 -4.19 23.38 2.15
CA ILE A 305 -2.82 23.71 2.59
C ILE A 305 -2.64 23.32 4.05
N TYR A 306 -3.61 23.63 4.92
CA TYR A 306 -3.57 23.22 6.33
C TYR A 306 -3.41 21.69 6.48
N HIS A 307 -4.18 20.91 5.72
CA HIS A 307 -4.10 19.45 5.79
C HIS A 307 -2.72 18.91 5.41
N ILE A 308 -2.13 19.40 4.31
CA ILE A 308 -0.79 18.93 3.92
C ILE A 308 0.28 19.42 4.89
N GLU A 309 0.19 20.64 5.40
CA GLU A 309 1.11 21.15 6.41
C GLU A 309 1.09 20.28 7.67
N MET A 310 -0.08 20.01 8.21
CA MET A 310 -0.25 19.17 9.41
C MET A 310 0.28 17.75 9.19
N GLU A 311 0.03 17.16 8.02
CA GLU A 311 0.56 15.86 7.68
C GLU A 311 2.10 15.86 7.67
N LEU A 312 2.70 16.83 6.97
CA LEU A 312 4.16 16.91 6.84
C LEU A 312 4.84 17.18 8.19
N ARG A 313 4.31 18.11 8.98
CA ARG A 313 4.84 18.43 10.32
C ARG A 313 4.72 17.24 11.29
N THR A 314 3.65 16.46 11.19
CA THR A 314 3.43 15.29 12.07
C THR A 314 4.36 14.13 11.71
N LYS A 315 4.49 13.81 10.42
CA LYS A 315 5.25 12.65 9.95
C LYS A 315 6.75 12.90 9.83
N TYR A 316 7.15 14.15 9.49
CA TYR A 316 8.53 14.46 9.06
C TYR A 316 9.19 15.58 9.89
N LYS A 317 8.67 15.88 11.05
CA LYS A 317 8.98 16.94 12.04
C LYS A 317 10.14 17.88 11.70
N GLU A 318 11.40 17.38 11.64
CA GLU A 318 12.61 18.20 11.53
C GLU A 318 13.38 18.02 10.20
N GLN A 319 12.74 17.40 9.20
CA GLN A 319 13.45 17.12 7.94
C GLN A 319 13.59 18.33 7.02
N ALA A 320 12.73 19.34 7.18
CA ALA A 320 12.76 20.60 6.42
C ALA A 320 11.98 21.70 7.17
N GLU A 321 12.28 22.96 6.86
CA GLU A 321 11.42 24.10 7.24
C GLU A 321 10.18 24.11 6.34
N PHE A 322 8.98 24.00 6.92
CA PHE A 322 7.72 24.10 6.19
C PHE A 322 7.13 25.50 6.34
N VAL A 323 6.92 26.18 5.22
CA VAL A 323 6.30 27.50 5.15
C VAL A 323 5.06 27.42 4.26
N THR A 324 3.92 27.87 4.76
CA THR A 324 2.67 27.93 4.01
C THR A 324 2.41 29.35 3.50
N GLU A 325 2.02 29.47 2.23
CA GLU A 325 1.58 30.69 1.60
C GLU A 325 0.18 30.50 1.01
N ILE A 326 -0.80 31.19 1.60
CA ILE A 326 -2.17 31.22 1.06
C ILE A 326 -2.22 32.31 0.01
N ALA A 327 -2.25 31.89 -1.26
CA ALA A 327 -2.24 32.82 -2.40
C ALA A 327 -2.89 32.18 -3.63
N ASP A 328 -3.55 33.02 -4.42
CA ASP A 328 -4.01 32.68 -5.75
C ASP A 328 -2.91 33.01 -6.77
N ILE A 329 -2.64 32.07 -7.71
CA ILE A 329 -1.66 32.30 -8.78
C ILE A 329 -2.11 33.37 -9.76
N GLN A 330 -3.40 33.73 -9.79
CA GLN A 330 -3.95 34.83 -10.57
C GLN A 330 -3.47 36.20 -10.04
N ASP A 331 -3.18 36.30 -8.72
CA ASP A 331 -2.66 37.54 -8.10
C ASP A 331 -1.16 37.67 -8.38
N ARG A 332 -0.87 38.40 -9.45
CA ARG A 332 0.50 38.69 -9.90
C ARG A 332 1.35 39.29 -8.78
N ASN A 333 0.84 40.31 -8.09
CA ASN A 333 1.60 41.04 -7.08
C ASN A 333 2.00 40.15 -5.92
N LYS A 334 1.04 39.35 -5.45
CA LYS A 334 1.28 38.38 -4.38
C LYS A 334 2.27 37.30 -4.77
N ILE A 335 2.21 36.77 -5.99
CA ILE A 335 3.17 35.78 -6.51
C ILE A 335 4.58 36.36 -6.58
N PHE A 336 4.75 37.61 -7.06
CA PHE A 336 6.04 38.28 -7.10
C PHE A 336 6.60 38.54 -5.69
N GLU A 337 5.76 38.94 -4.72
CA GLU A 337 6.13 39.09 -3.31
C GLU A 337 6.68 37.78 -2.74
N ILE A 338 5.95 36.65 -2.93
CA ILE A 338 6.34 35.33 -2.43
C ILE A 338 7.65 34.87 -3.06
N MET A 339 7.79 35.02 -4.39
CA MET A 339 8.99 34.62 -5.11
C MET A 339 10.22 35.42 -4.62
N LYS A 340 10.08 36.76 -4.43
CA LYS A 340 11.09 37.62 -3.86
C LYS A 340 11.49 37.23 -2.44
N LYS A 341 10.50 36.92 -1.60
CA LYS A 341 10.69 36.58 -0.19
C LYS A 341 11.44 35.25 -0.02
N HIS A 342 11.08 34.23 -0.78
CA HIS A 342 11.58 32.86 -0.56
C HIS A 342 12.74 32.49 -1.48
N LYS A 343 12.86 33.09 -2.67
CA LYS A 343 13.89 32.80 -3.69
C LYS A 343 14.12 31.28 -3.85
N PRO A 344 13.10 30.48 -4.20
CA PRO A 344 13.26 29.04 -4.30
C PRO A 344 14.30 28.68 -5.36
N PHE A 345 15.02 27.59 -5.17
CA PHE A 345 15.91 27.04 -6.19
C PHE A 345 15.12 26.38 -7.32
N VAL A 346 14.04 25.69 -6.98
CA VAL A 346 13.14 25.04 -7.93
C VAL A 346 11.69 25.32 -7.60
N VAL A 347 10.88 25.51 -8.66
CA VAL A 347 9.42 25.65 -8.58
C VAL A 347 8.77 24.47 -9.28
N TYR A 348 7.94 23.72 -8.54
CA TYR A 348 7.01 22.74 -9.11
C TYR A 348 5.63 23.37 -9.20
N HIS A 349 5.20 23.66 -10.42
CA HIS A 349 3.94 24.34 -10.70
C HIS A 349 2.84 23.32 -10.99
N ALA A 350 2.09 22.92 -9.94
CA ALA A 350 0.98 21.98 -10.02
C ALA A 350 -0.41 22.62 -9.81
N ALA A 351 -0.48 23.95 -9.66
CA ALA A 351 -1.74 24.67 -9.56
C ALA A 351 -2.41 24.75 -10.94
N ALA A 352 -3.63 24.24 -11.07
CA ALA A 352 -4.45 24.35 -12.27
C ALA A 352 -5.90 23.96 -11.98
N HIS A 353 -6.85 24.52 -12.74
CA HIS A 353 -8.20 24.00 -12.86
C HIS A 353 -8.23 22.86 -13.88
N LYS A 354 -8.69 21.66 -13.47
CA LYS A 354 -8.57 20.43 -14.27
C LYS A 354 -9.89 19.80 -14.73
N HIS A 355 -11.03 20.24 -14.16
CA HIS A 355 -12.33 19.62 -14.44
C HIS A 355 -12.91 20.13 -15.76
N VAL A 356 -12.85 19.30 -16.80
CA VAL A 356 -13.33 19.64 -18.14
C VAL A 356 -14.76 20.21 -18.13
N PRO A 357 -15.79 19.56 -17.51
CA PRO A 357 -17.15 20.09 -17.55
C PRO A 357 -17.32 21.44 -16.83
N LEU A 358 -16.46 21.74 -15.85
CA LEU A 358 -16.51 23.04 -15.17
C LEU A 358 -15.87 24.13 -16.04
N MET A 359 -14.75 23.84 -16.69
CA MET A 359 -14.04 24.80 -17.52
C MET A 359 -14.77 25.09 -18.83
N GLU A 360 -15.51 24.13 -19.38
CA GLU A 360 -16.41 24.37 -20.51
C GLU A 360 -17.50 25.41 -20.19
N ARG A 361 -17.95 25.47 -18.94
CA ARG A 361 -18.96 26.43 -18.47
C ARG A 361 -18.38 27.73 -17.94
N ASN A 362 -17.08 27.78 -17.67
CA ASN A 362 -16.38 28.93 -17.11
C ASN A 362 -15.04 29.15 -17.84
N PRO A 363 -15.06 29.47 -19.17
CA PRO A 363 -13.86 29.59 -19.96
C PRO A 363 -12.97 30.76 -19.52
N GLU A 364 -13.55 31.87 -19.04
CA GLU A 364 -12.78 33.01 -18.50
C GLU A 364 -11.94 32.58 -17.31
N GLU A 365 -12.54 31.81 -16.38
CA GLU A 365 -11.83 31.34 -15.20
C GLU A 365 -10.71 30.36 -15.55
N ALA A 366 -10.95 29.55 -16.60
CA ALA A 366 -9.90 28.66 -17.12
C ALA A 366 -8.72 29.44 -17.68
N VAL A 367 -8.95 30.56 -18.41
CA VAL A 367 -7.89 31.46 -18.90
C VAL A 367 -7.15 32.11 -17.73
N LYS A 368 -7.88 32.72 -16.79
CA LYS A 368 -7.29 33.42 -15.63
C LYS A 368 -6.38 32.50 -14.83
N ASN A 369 -6.88 31.32 -14.47
CA ASN A 369 -6.13 30.41 -13.62
C ASN A 369 -5.02 29.66 -14.38
N ASN A 370 -5.34 29.02 -15.51
CA ASN A 370 -4.40 28.12 -16.18
C ASN A 370 -3.38 28.84 -17.05
N ILE A 371 -3.74 29.95 -17.70
CA ILE A 371 -2.85 30.70 -18.58
C ILE A 371 -2.19 31.84 -17.81
N ILE A 372 -2.99 32.80 -17.29
CA ILE A 372 -2.46 33.99 -16.63
C ILE A 372 -1.77 33.60 -15.32
N GLY A 373 -2.37 32.71 -14.54
CA GLY A 373 -1.74 32.19 -13.32
C GLY A 373 -0.39 31.54 -13.59
N THR A 374 -0.28 30.69 -14.62
CA THR A 374 1.01 30.08 -15.03
C THR A 374 1.99 31.15 -15.49
N LYS A 375 1.56 32.12 -16.29
CA LYS A 375 2.38 33.24 -16.75
C LYS A 375 2.94 34.06 -15.57
N ASN A 376 2.10 34.41 -14.59
CA ASN A 376 2.52 35.14 -13.39
C ASN A 376 3.63 34.41 -12.62
N VAL A 377 3.45 33.09 -12.40
CA VAL A 377 4.45 32.29 -11.67
C VAL A 377 5.74 32.15 -12.48
N ALA A 378 5.65 31.96 -13.82
CA ALA A 378 6.79 31.84 -14.71
C ALA A 378 7.60 33.17 -14.81
N GLU A 379 6.93 34.30 -14.99
CA GLU A 379 7.58 35.61 -15.02
C GLU A 379 8.22 35.99 -13.68
N ALA A 380 7.59 35.64 -12.56
CA ALA A 380 8.19 35.81 -11.24
C ALA A 380 9.42 34.90 -11.07
N ALA A 381 9.40 33.68 -11.58
CA ALA A 381 10.57 32.79 -11.55
C ALA A 381 11.74 33.37 -12.35
N ASP A 382 11.51 33.89 -13.54
CA ASP A 382 12.51 34.57 -14.36
C ASP A 382 13.05 35.81 -13.63
N THR A 383 12.18 36.72 -13.18
CA THR A 383 12.54 37.97 -12.53
C THR A 383 13.47 37.80 -11.33
N PHE A 384 13.26 36.73 -10.55
CA PHE A 384 14.06 36.45 -9.35
C PHE A 384 15.14 35.39 -9.56
N GLY A 385 15.41 35.00 -10.82
CA GLY A 385 16.51 34.12 -11.18
C GLY A 385 16.41 32.71 -10.60
N ILE A 386 15.22 32.11 -10.62
CA ILE A 386 15.01 30.77 -10.16
C ILE A 386 15.73 29.78 -11.10
N ASN A 387 16.38 28.74 -10.54
CA ASN A 387 17.18 27.83 -11.35
C ASN A 387 16.31 26.95 -12.29
N THR A 388 15.23 26.40 -11.77
CA THR A 388 14.39 25.45 -12.53
C THR A 388 12.90 25.69 -12.25
N PHE A 389 12.10 25.68 -13.30
CA PHE A 389 10.65 25.76 -13.25
C PHE A 389 10.05 24.54 -13.96
N VAL A 390 9.27 23.75 -13.25
CA VAL A 390 8.66 22.52 -13.74
C VAL A 390 7.15 22.66 -13.74
N MET A 391 6.52 22.77 -14.91
CA MET A 391 5.08 22.84 -15.07
C MET A 391 4.48 21.44 -15.19
N VAL A 392 3.50 21.12 -14.34
CA VAL A 392 2.65 19.93 -14.51
C VAL A 392 1.64 20.18 -15.63
N SER A 393 1.63 19.33 -16.67
CA SER A 393 0.70 19.37 -17.79
C SER A 393 -0.09 18.06 -17.91
N THR A 394 -0.79 17.87 -19.03
CA THR A 394 -1.75 16.77 -19.23
C THR A 394 -1.78 16.29 -20.69
N ASP A 395 -2.17 15.02 -20.90
CA ASP A 395 -2.51 14.44 -22.20
C ASP A 395 -3.61 15.26 -22.95
N LYS A 396 -4.50 15.92 -22.22
CA LYS A 396 -5.59 16.74 -22.79
C LYS A 396 -5.10 18.02 -23.46
N ALA A 397 -3.84 18.40 -23.28
CA ALA A 397 -3.19 19.48 -24.01
C ALA A 397 -2.80 19.09 -25.46
N VAL A 398 -2.87 17.80 -25.81
CA VAL A 398 -2.62 17.29 -27.16
C VAL A 398 -3.91 17.35 -28.00
N ASN A 399 -3.88 18.01 -29.15
CA ASN A 399 -5.05 18.15 -30.04
C ASN A 399 -6.34 18.44 -29.25
N PRO A 400 -6.37 19.50 -28.41
CA PRO A 400 -7.45 19.69 -27.44
C PRO A 400 -8.81 19.91 -28.10
N THR A 401 -9.82 19.25 -27.55
CA THR A 401 -11.24 19.37 -27.96
C THR A 401 -12.08 20.13 -26.94
N ASN A 402 -11.44 20.55 -25.84
CA ASN A 402 -12.09 21.23 -24.73
C ASN A 402 -11.25 22.39 -24.18
N VAL A 403 -11.93 23.32 -23.49
CA VAL A 403 -11.33 24.55 -22.93
C VAL A 403 -10.19 24.24 -21.96
N MET A 404 -10.37 23.28 -21.07
CA MET A 404 -9.33 22.92 -20.08
C MET A 404 -8.04 22.47 -20.78
N GLY A 405 -8.13 21.56 -21.74
CA GLY A 405 -6.99 21.08 -22.52
C GLY A 405 -6.35 22.20 -23.32
N ALA A 406 -7.16 23.07 -23.98
CA ALA A 406 -6.69 24.22 -24.74
C ALA A 406 -5.92 25.22 -23.83
N THR A 407 -6.45 25.53 -22.64
CA THR A 407 -5.73 26.44 -21.70
C THR A 407 -4.42 25.84 -21.21
N LYS A 408 -4.33 24.52 -20.99
CA LYS A 408 -3.07 23.85 -20.63
C LYS A 408 -2.07 23.88 -21.78
N ARG A 409 -2.54 23.70 -23.03
CA ARG A 409 -1.69 23.84 -24.23
C ARG A 409 -1.12 25.25 -24.37
N VAL A 410 -1.94 26.28 -24.20
CA VAL A 410 -1.47 27.67 -24.23
C VAL A 410 -0.50 27.96 -23.08
N ALA A 411 -0.74 27.41 -21.89
CA ALA A 411 0.19 27.51 -20.77
C ALA A 411 1.55 26.83 -21.06
N GLU A 412 1.57 25.68 -21.77
CA GLU A 412 2.82 25.08 -22.28
C GLU A 412 3.56 26.03 -23.23
N MET A 413 2.84 26.69 -24.12
CA MET A 413 3.44 27.68 -25.06
C MET A 413 4.05 28.88 -24.31
N VAL A 414 3.40 29.36 -23.24
CA VAL A 414 3.97 30.39 -22.34
C VAL A 414 5.27 29.90 -21.72
N VAL A 415 5.28 28.70 -21.14
CA VAL A 415 6.47 28.11 -20.52
C VAL A 415 7.60 27.92 -21.52
N GLN A 416 7.30 27.49 -22.74
CA GLN A 416 8.28 27.33 -23.83
C GLN A 416 8.85 28.69 -24.30
N HIS A 417 8.00 29.71 -24.40
CA HIS A 417 8.48 31.08 -24.71
C HIS A 417 9.43 31.56 -23.62
N MET A 418 9.08 31.40 -22.35
CA MET A 418 9.96 31.77 -21.24
C MET A 418 11.29 31.03 -21.29
N ALA A 419 11.33 29.78 -21.69
CA ALA A 419 12.58 29.03 -21.86
C ALA A 419 13.52 29.62 -22.92
N MET A 420 12.98 30.33 -23.91
CA MET A 420 13.80 30.97 -24.97
C MET A 420 14.47 32.29 -24.52
N ILE A 421 13.81 33.02 -23.62
CA ILE A 421 14.22 34.37 -23.24
C ILE A 421 14.88 34.46 -21.86
N SER A 422 14.77 33.40 -21.05
CA SER A 422 15.19 33.35 -19.65
C SER A 422 16.42 32.47 -19.43
N GLN A 423 17.16 32.74 -18.35
CA GLN A 423 18.20 31.83 -17.82
C GLN A 423 17.62 30.73 -16.92
N THR A 424 16.37 30.85 -16.48
CA THR A 424 15.63 29.81 -15.75
C THR A 424 15.34 28.64 -16.68
N ARG A 425 15.56 27.41 -16.21
CA ARG A 425 15.27 26.21 -16.98
C ARG A 425 13.78 25.90 -16.88
N PHE A 426 13.01 26.38 -17.84
CA PHE A 426 11.58 26.14 -17.95
C PHE A 426 11.31 24.83 -18.67
N VAL A 427 10.52 23.95 -18.06
CA VAL A 427 10.08 22.67 -18.65
C VAL A 427 8.62 22.38 -18.32
N ALA A 428 7.96 21.61 -19.20
CA ALA A 428 6.63 21.09 -18.95
C ALA A 428 6.64 19.55 -18.94
N VAL A 429 5.78 18.93 -18.12
CA VAL A 429 5.66 17.47 -17.99
C VAL A 429 4.23 17.05 -18.23
N ARG A 430 4.00 16.29 -19.30
CA ARG A 430 2.69 15.72 -19.68
C ARG A 430 2.54 14.30 -19.15
N PHE A 431 1.37 14.02 -18.63
CA PHE A 431 0.92 12.66 -18.31
C PHE A 431 -0.62 12.58 -18.38
N GLY A 432 -1.14 11.35 -18.44
CA GLY A 432 -2.57 11.07 -18.50
C GLY A 432 -3.25 11.13 -17.12
N ASN A 433 -4.28 10.30 -16.94
CA ASN A 433 -5.01 10.32 -15.69
C ASN A 433 -4.20 9.67 -14.56
N VAL A 434 -4.40 10.18 -13.35
CA VAL A 434 -3.84 9.57 -12.14
C VAL A 434 -4.95 8.99 -11.28
N LEU A 435 -4.73 7.76 -10.77
CA LEU A 435 -5.70 7.03 -9.97
C LEU A 435 -5.97 7.73 -8.63
N GLY A 436 -7.21 7.69 -8.19
CA GLY A 436 -7.60 8.18 -6.87
C GLY A 436 -7.50 9.70 -6.67
N SER A 437 -7.21 10.49 -7.72
CA SER A 437 -7.15 11.95 -7.60
C SER A 437 -8.53 12.54 -7.28
N ARG A 438 -8.55 13.63 -6.48
CA ARG A 438 -9.80 14.29 -6.07
C ARG A 438 -10.67 14.64 -7.26
N GLY A 439 -11.96 14.25 -7.21
CA GLY A 439 -12.94 14.47 -8.27
C GLY A 439 -12.72 13.64 -9.55
N SER A 440 -11.86 12.61 -9.52
CA SER A 440 -11.69 11.68 -10.64
C SER A 440 -12.73 10.55 -10.62
N VAL A 441 -12.67 9.70 -11.64
CA VAL A 441 -13.63 8.62 -11.88
C VAL A 441 -13.70 7.59 -10.74
N ILE A 442 -12.57 7.22 -10.13
CA ILE A 442 -12.52 6.21 -9.06
C ILE A 442 -13.27 6.64 -7.79
N PRO A 443 -13.02 7.83 -7.20
CA PRO A 443 -13.84 8.33 -6.08
C PRO A 443 -15.32 8.44 -6.41
N LEU A 444 -15.67 8.82 -7.65
CA LEU A 444 -17.06 8.87 -8.10
C LEU A 444 -17.69 7.47 -8.10
N PHE A 445 -17.04 6.48 -8.72
CA PHE A 445 -17.52 5.11 -8.77
C PHE A 445 -17.66 4.51 -7.37
N LYS A 446 -16.68 4.70 -6.49
CA LYS A 446 -16.77 4.24 -5.10
C LYS A 446 -17.99 4.83 -4.39
N LYS A 447 -18.27 6.14 -4.58
CA LYS A 447 -19.46 6.78 -4.00
C LYS A 447 -20.77 6.21 -4.57
N GLN A 448 -20.83 5.98 -5.89
CA GLN A 448 -22.00 5.39 -6.55
C GLN A 448 -22.25 3.96 -6.06
N ILE A 449 -21.22 3.14 -5.95
CA ILE A 449 -21.31 1.77 -5.41
C ILE A 449 -21.81 1.79 -3.96
N GLN A 450 -21.25 2.65 -3.11
CA GLN A 450 -21.69 2.81 -1.72
C GLN A 450 -23.16 3.27 -1.59
N SER A 451 -23.68 3.96 -2.61
CA SER A 451 -25.08 4.40 -2.69
C SER A 451 -26.01 3.35 -3.31
N GLY A 452 -25.53 2.16 -3.66
CA GLY A 452 -26.31 1.08 -4.26
C GLY A 452 -26.37 1.13 -5.80
N GLY A 453 -25.54 1.95 -6.46
CA GLY A 453 -25.47 2.08 -7.90
C GLY A 453 -26.55 2.96 -8.55
N PRO A 454 -26.67 2.95 -9.88
CA PRO A 454 -25.74 2.35 -10.82
C PRO A 454 -24.45 3.16 -10.96
N VAL A 455 -23.37 2.50 -11.45
CA VAL A 455 -22.13 3.19 -11.82
C VAL A 455 -22.29 3.79 -13.21
N THR A 456 -22.00 5.09 -13.37
CA THR A 456 -22.19 5.80 -14.65
C THR A 456 -20.87 5.91 -15.44
N VAL A 457 -20.84 5.34 -16.64
CA VAL A 457 -19.73 5.40 -17.61
C VAL A 457 -20.20 6.15 -18.86
N THR A 458 -19.35 7.00 -19.44
CA THR A 458 -19.76 7.83 -20.60
C THR A 458 -19.90 7.03 -21.88
N HIS A 459 -19.08 6.00 -22.11
CA HIS A 459 -19.18 5.12 -23.28
C HIS A 459 -18.55 3.75 -22.98
N PRO A 460 -19.07 2.62 -23.49
CA PRO A 460 -18.53 1.29 -23.22
C PRO A 460 -17.09 1.09 -23.69
N ASP A 461 -16.67 1.73 -24.77
CA ASP A 461 -15.33 1.60 -25.35
C ASP A 461 -14.38 2.74 -25.03
N ILE A 462 -14.78 3.67 -24.16
CA ILE A 462 -13.90 4.78 -23.78
C ILE A 462 -12.68 4.26 -23.02
N THR A 463 -11.49 4.68 -23.44
CA THR A 463 -10.24 4.31 -22.77
C THR A 463 -9.53 5.54 -22.22
N ARG A 464 -8.75 5.32 -21.16
CA ARG A 464 -7.86 6.32 -20.57
C ARG A 464 -6.56 5.68 -20.14
N TYR A 465 -5.49 6.45 -20.22
CA TYR A 465 -4.24 6.08 -19.59
C TYR A 465 -4.30 6.34 -18.09
N PHE A 466 -3.74 5.43 -17.31
CA PHE A 466 -3.68 5.57 -15.86
C PHE A 466 -2.27 5.36 -15.31
N MET A 467 -1.95 6.13 -14.29
CA MET A 467 -0.73 6.04 -13.49
C MET A 467 -1.09 6.25 -12.02
N THR A 468 -0.27 5.76 -11.10
CA THR A 468 -0.45 6.11 -9.69
C THR A 468 0.04 7.54 -9.40
N ILE A 469 -0.56 8.21 -8.41
CA ILE A 469 -0.13 9.58 -8.03
C ILE A 469 1.34 9.58 -7.58
N PRO A 470 1.83 8.62 -6.76
CA PRO A 470 3.26 8.54 -6.41
C PRO A 470 4.17 8.36 -7.62
N GLU A 471 3.82 7.49 -8.59
CA GLU A 471 4.62 7.30 -9.81
C GLU A 471 4.70 8.58 -10.64
N ALA A 472 3.57 9.24 -10.90
CA ALA A 472 3.54 10.51 -11.63
C ALA A 472 4.39 11.59 -10.95
N SER A 473 4.24 11.75 -9.63
CA SER A 473 4.99 12.76 -8.87
C SER A 473 6.49 12.49 -8.86
N ARG A 474 6.90 11.22 -8.72
CA ARG A 474 8.31 10.81 -8.80
C ARG A 474 8.92 11.12 -10.17
N LEU A 475 8.20 10.81 -11.25
CA LEU A 475 8.66 11.09 -12.62
C LEU A 475 8.69 12.61 -12.92
N VAL A 476 7.76 13.41 -12.36
CA VAL A 476 7.82 14.89 -12.45
C VAL A 476 9.06 15.44 -11.76
N ILE A 477 9.41 14.91 -10.58
CA ILE A 477 10.64 15.30 -9.86
C ILE A 477 11.89 14.91 -10.67
N GLN A 478 11.90 13.70 -11.23
CA GLN A 478 12.98 13.23 -12.11
C GLN A 478 13.12 14.12 -13.35
N ALA A 479 12.02 14.47 -14.02
CA ALA A 479 12.01 15.37 -15.17
C ALA A 479 12.60 16.75 -14.78
N GLY A 480 12.27 17.27 -13.59
CA GLY A 480 12.85 18.49 -13.05
C GLY A 480 14.37 18.40 -12.87
N SER A 481 14.92 17.25 -12.48
CA SER A 481 16.36 17.05 -12.36
C SER A 481 17.07 16.98 -13.71
N LEU A 482 16.38 16.51 -14.76
CA LEU A 482 16.88 16.39 -16.13
C LEU A 482 16.75 17.70 -16.92
N ALA A 483 16.02 18.70 -16.41
CA ALA A 483 15.72 19.95 -17.10
C ALA A 483 16.98 20.69 -17.57
N ARG A 484 17.04 20.99 -18.87
CA ARG A 484 18.06 21.85 -19.51
C ARG A 484 17.47 23.19 -19.95
N GLY A 485 16.16 23.23 -20.22
CA GLY A 485 15.34 24.36 -20.62
C GLY A 485 14.71 24.17 -22.00
N GLY A 486 13.38 24.32 -22.07
CA GLY A 486 12.57 24.17 -23.28
C GLY A 486 12.02 22.78 -23.54
N GLU A 487 12.38 21.78 -22.72
CA GLU A 487 11.88 20.43 -22.91
C GLU A 487 10.39 20.31 -22.57
N LEU A 488 9.70 19.56 -23.40
CA LEU A 488 8.39 19.01 -23.11
C LEU A 488 8.55 17.52 -22.79
N PHE A 489 8.61 17.18 -21.51
CA PHE A 489 8.69 15.80 -21.07
C PHE A 489 7.32 15.12 -21.16
N VAL A 490 7.28 13.89 -21.63
CA VAL A 490 6.08 13.06 -21.72
C VAL A 490 6.32 11.77 -20.97
N LEU A 491 5.48 11.50 -19.98
CA LEU A 491 5.60 10.28 -19.20
C LEU A 491 4.98 9.10 -19.96
N ASP A 492 5.68 7.97 -19.97
CA ASP A 492 5.15 6.72 -20.49
C ASP A 492 3.97 6.25 -19.63
N MET A 493 2.79 6.21 -20.24
CA MET A 493 1.55 5.84 -19.56
C MET A 493 1.21 4.34 -19.66
N GLY A 494 2.02 3.56 -20.39
CA GLY A 494 1.74 2.15 -20.65
C GLY A 494 0.46 1.97 -21.49
N GLU A 495 -0.24 0.86 -21.29
CA GLU A 495 -1.45 0.54 -22.05
C GLU A 495 -2.68 1.29 -21.53
N PRO A 496 -3.58 1.72 -22.44
CA PRO A 496 -4.83 2.36 -22.06
C PRO A 496 -5.82 1.35 -21.45
N VAL A 497 -6.58 1.79 -20.46
CA VAL A 497 -7.56 0.97 -19.73
C VAL A 497 -8.98 1.39 -20.12
N LYS A 498 -9.87 0.43 -20.42
CA LYS A 498 -11.30 0.68 -20.60
C LYS A 498 -11.95 1.10 -19.29
N ILE A 499 -12.67 2.22 -19.31
CA ILE A 499 -13.35 2.74 -18.10
C ILE A 499 -14.47 1.79 -17.64
N ALA A 500 -15.12 1.10 -18.57
CA ALA A 500 -16.12 0.08 -18.23
C ALA A 500 -15.52 -1.10 -17.45
N ASP A 501 -14.31 -1.55 -17.81
CA ASP A 501 -13.64 -2.63 -17.08
C ASP A 501 -13.15 -2.16 -15.70
N LEU A 502 -12.68 -0.91 -15.60
CA LEU A 502 -12.37 -0.29 -14.32
C LEU A 502 -13.59 -0.23 -13.39
N ALA A 503 -14.78 0.10 -13.93
CA ALA A 503 -16.04 0.10 -13.19
C ALA A 503 -16.40 -1.30 -12.67
N LYS A 504 -16.32 -2.32 -13.53
CA LYS A 504 -16.57 -3.73 -13.16
C LYS A 504 -15.62 -4.18 -12.02
N ASN A 505 -14.33 -3.88 -12.17
CA ASN A 505 -13.33 -4.22 -11.16
C ASN A 505 -13.62 -3.55 -9.81
N LEU A 506 -14.01 -2.28 -9.82
CA LEU A 506 -14.36 -1.56 -8.59
C LEU A 506 -15.62 -2.09 -7.90
N ILE A 507 -16.66 -2.47 -8.67
CA ILE A 507 -17.87 -3.09 -8.13
C ILE A 507 -17.49 -4.37 -7.39
N GLN A 508 -16.74 -5.24 -8.03
CA GLN A 508 -16.34 -6.53 -7.47
C GLN A 508 -15.36 -6.39 -6.29
N LEU A 509 -14.39 -5.48 -6.36
CA LEU A 509 -13.52 -5.13 -5.23
C LEU A 509 -14.30 -4.60 -4.01
N SER A 510 -15.47 -4.01 -4.26
CA SER A 510 -16.37 -3.54 -3.20
C SER A 510 -17.26 -4.65 -2.62
N GLY A 511 -17.15 -5.89 -3.12
CA GLY A 511 -17.88 -7.05 -2.64
C GLY A 511 -19.29 -7.22 -3.23
N TYR A 512 -19.59 -6.52 -4.35
CA TYR A 512 -20.89 -6.61 -5.03
C TYR A 512 -20.75 -7.28 -6.39
N SER A 513 -21.84 -7.89 -6.88
CA SER A 513 -21.93 -8.35 -8.26
C SER A 513 -22.27 -7.18 -9.20
N ILE A 514 -21.98 -7.36 -10.50
CA ILE A 514 -22.30 -6.34 -11.51
C ILE A 514 -23.81 -6.18 -11.67
N GLU A 515 -24.57 -7.27 -11.48
CA GLU A 515 -26.03 -7.30 -11.53
C GLU A 515 -26.67 -6.52 -10.37
N GLU A 516 -26.06 -6.55 -9.19
CA GLU A 516 -26.56 -5.82 -8.01
C GLU A 516 -26.39 -4.31 -8.14
N ILE A 517 -25.26 -3.85 -8.65
CA ILE A 517 -24.94 -2.42 -8.74
C ILE A 517 -25.39 -1.82 -10.08
N GLY A 518 -25.18 -2.53 -11.18
CA GLY A 518 -25.45 -2.05 -12.54
C GLY A 518 -24.40 -1.05 -13.05
N ILE A 519 -24.29 -0.99 -14.39
CA ILE A 519 -23.49 0.01 -15.10
C ILE A 519 -24.38 0.69 -16.15
N GLU A 520 -24.49 2.01 -16.07
CA GLU A 520 -25.22 2.82 -17.04
C GLU A 520 -24.29 3.63 -17.94
N TYR A 521 -24.66 3.77 -19.21
CA TYR A 521 -23.91 4.54 -20.19
C TYR A 521 -24.62 5.87 -20.48
N SER A 522 -23.99 6.99 -20.04
CA SER A 522 -24.60 8.32 -20.11
C SER A 522 -24.39 9.07 -21.43
N GLY A 523 -23.60 8.54 -22.35
CA GLY A 523 -23.13 9.24 -23.53
C GLY A 523 -21.90 10.13 -23.27
N LEU A 524 -21.16 10.44 -24.36
CA LEU A 524 -19.97 11.30 -24.27
C LEU A 524 -20.38 12.73 -23.90
N ARG A 525 -19.57 13.35 -23.04
CA ARG A 525 -19.73 14.76 -22.65
C ARG A 525 -19.18 15.69 -23.74
N PRO A 526 -19.66 16.93 -23.82
CA PRO A 526 -19.07 17.93 -24.71
C PRO A 526 -17.57 18.09 -24.50
N GLY A 527 -16.77 17.99 -25.56
CA GLY A 527 -15.31 18.06 -25.49
C GLY A 527 -14.58 16.81 -24.99
N GLU A 528 -15.30 15.72 -24.69
CA GLU A 528 -14.70 14.46 -24.26
C GLU A 528 -14.25 13.62 -25.46
N LYS A 529 -13.01 13.13 -25.46
CA LYS A 529 -12.47 12.22 -26.47
C LYS A 529 -12.75 10.76 -26.12
N MET A 530 -12.92 9.91 -27.14
CA MET A 530 -12.95 8.45 -26.94
C MET A 530 -11.60 7.91 -26.47
N TYR A 531 -10.50 8.43 -27.04
CA TYR A 531 -9.12 8.04 -26.77
C TYR A 531 -8.29 9.30 -26.53
N GLU A 532 -7.40 9.27 -25.55
CA GLU A 532 -6.45 10.37 -25.30
C GLU A 532 -5.11 10.08 -25.97
N GLU A 533 -4.42 11.14 -26.35
CA GLU A 533 -3.12 11.11 -27.03
C GLU A 533 -2.07 11.77 -26.13
N LEU A 534 -0.85 11.24 -26.11
CA LEU A 534 0.26 11.79 -25.31
C LEU A 534 1.11 12.78 -26.10
N LEU A 535 1.22 12.56 -27.41
CA LEU A 535 1.95 13.38 -28.38
C LEU A 535 1.13 13.48 -29.66
N ASN A 536 1.23 14.60 -30.37
CA ASN A 536 0.75 14.68 -31.73
C ASN A 536 1.87 14.30 -32.73
N ASP A 537 1.53 14.08 -34.00
CA ASP A 537 2.46 13.64 -35.04
C ASP A 537 3.67 14.59 -35.21
N ASN A 538 3.49 15.88 -34.96
CA ASN A 538 4.54 16.89 -35.06
C ASN A 538 5.45 16.99 -33.82
N GLU A 539 5.05 16.37 -32.72
CA GLU A 539 5.75 16.38 -31.43
C GLU A 539 6.53 15.10 -31.16
N ILE A 540 6.44 14.08 -32.03
CA ILE A 540 7.11 12.80 -31.82
C ILE A 540 8.62 12.98 -31.90
N HIS A 541 9.30 12.81 -30.78
CA HIS A 541 10.74 12.66 -30.68
C HIS A 541 11.08 11.25 -30.23
N LYS A 542 11.99 10.57 -30.93
CA LYS A 542 12.34 9.17 -30.61
C LYS A 542 13.27 9.02 -29.39
N GLU A 543 13.66 10.12 -28.76
CA GLU A 543 14.65 10.09 -27.68
C GLU A 543 14.00 9.83 -26.33
N GLN A 544 14.32 8.68 -25.74
CA GLN A 544 14.01 8.38 -24.35
C GLN A 544 15.21 8.82 -23.50
N VAL A 545 15.00 9.85 -22.68
CA VAL A 545 16.08 10.44 -21.85
C VAL A 545 16.23 9.79 -20.49
N PHE A 546 15.19 9.10 -20.05
CA PHE A 546 15.17 8.35 -18.79
C PHE A 546 14.11 7.24 -18.91
N PRO A 547 14.23 6.12 -18.17
CA PRO A 547 13.16 5.11 -18.14
C PRO A 547 11.79 5.75 -17.85
N LYS A 548 10.82 5.53 -18.76
CA LYS A 548 9.45 6.10 -18.73
C LYS A 548 9.36 7.62 -18.88
N ILE A 549 10.42 8.33 -19.32
CA ILE A 549 10.38 9.76 -19.69
C ILE A 549 10.89 9.95 -21.11
N HIS A 550 10.03 10.48 -21.97
CA HIS A 550 10.34 10.84 -23.33
C HIS A 550 10.38 12.36 -23.48
N ILE A 551 11.09 12.85 -24.49
CA ILE A 551 11.05 14.28 -24.88
C ILE A 551 10.13 14.40 -26.09
N GLY A 552 9.13 15.27 -25.98
CA GLY A 552 8.34 15.78 -27.09
C GLY A 552 9.02 17.01 -27.70
N LYS A 553 8.88 17.18 -29.02
CA LYS A 553 9.34 18.38 -29.71
C LYS A 553 8.35 19.51 -29.46
N ALA A 554 8.81 20.61 -28.88
CA ALA A 554 8.01 21.79 -28.70
C ALA A 554 7.74 22.48 -30.06
N VAL A 555 6.49 22.76 -30.37
CA VAL A 555 6.10 23.61 -31.51
C VAL A 555 5.93 25.03 -30.99
N LEU A 556 6.91 25.88 -31.28
CA LEU A 556 6.88 27.28 -30.92
C LEU A 556 5.93 28.05 -31.84
N LYS A 557 5.13 28.93 -31.25
CA LYS A 557 4.24 29.83 -31.96
C LYS A 557 4.51 31.29 -31.58
N ASP A 558 3.95 32.15 -32.39
CA ASP A 558 3.88 33.56 -32.15
C ASP A 558 3.27 33.88 -30.77
N PHE A 559 4.15 34.25 -29.85
CA PHE A 559 3.76 34.59 -28.48
C PHE A 559 3.00 35.94 -28.44
N GLU A 560 3.18 36.81 -29.44
CA GLU A 560 2.50 38.11 -29.53
C GLU A 560 0.99 37.90 -29.61
N SER A 561 0.53 36.95 -30.46
CA SER A 561 -0.89 36.61 -30.58
C SER A 561 -1.47 36.09 -29.24
N ILE A 562 -0.72 35.27 -28.49
CA ILE A 562 -1.15 34.80 -27.16
C ILE A 562 -1.25 35.98 -26.20
N GLN A 563 -0.28 36.91 -26.23
CA GLN A 563 -0.29 38.10 -25.37
C GLN A 563 -1.46 39.02 -25.70
N GLN A 564 -1.76 39.21 -26.99
CA GLN A 564 -2.93 39.95 -27.41
C GLN A 564 -4.24 39.33 -26.90
N PHE A 565 -4.39 38.04 -27.05
CA PHE A 565 -5.55 37.31 -26.53
C PHE A 565 -5.70 37.48 -25.01
N ILE A 566 -4.60 37.38 -24.25
CA ILE A 566 -4.59 37.59 -22.78
C ILE A 566 -5.08 39.00 -22.43
N ASN A 567 -4.78 40.01 -23.25
CA ASN A 567 -5.20 41.38 -22.98
C ASN A 567 -6.67 41.66 -23.35
N GLU A 568 -7.22 40.89 -24.26
CA GLU A 568 -8.55 41.16 -24.86
C GLU A 568 -9.66 40.20 -24.38
N PHE A 569 -9.33 39.02 -23.83
CA PHE A 569 -10.32 37.96 -23.57
C PHE A 569 -11.46 38.38 -22.62
N GLU A 570 -11.23 39.32 -21.70
CA GLU A 570 -12.28 39.81 -20.77
C GLU A 570 -13.39 40.56 -21.49
N GLN A 571 -13.15 41.04 -22.71
CA GLN A 571 -14.15 41.72 -23.55
C GLN A 571 -14.86 40.75 -24.52
N MET A 572 -14.45 39.47 -24.55
CA MET A 572 -14.97 38.46 -25.45
C MET A 572 -16.16 37.70 -24.81
N SER A 573 -17.07 37.22 -25.65
CA SER A 573 -18.08 36.27 -25.15
C SER A 573 -17.46 34.89 -24.82
N GLN A 574 -18.11 34.12 -23.95
CA GLN A 574 -17.67 32.78 -23.58
C GLN A 574 -17.44 31.87 -24.78
N GLU A 575 -18.34 31.96 -25.80
CA GLU A 575 -18.22 31.19 -27.02
C GLU A 575 -17.01 31.64 -27.87
N SER A 576 -16.74 32.95 -27.92
CA SER A 576 -15.54 33.49 -28.60
C SER A 576 -14.27 33.04 -27.90
N ILE A 577 -14.20 33.12 -26.55
CA ILE A 577 -13.07 32.64 -25.79
C ILE A 577 -12.82 31.16 -26.07
N ARG A 578 -13.85 30.32 -25.99
CA ARG A 578 -13.77 28.88 -26.28
C ARG A 578 -13.21 28.62 -27.69
N LYS A 579 -13.77 29.28 -28.72
CA LYS A 579 -13.32 29.14 -30.10
C LYS A 579 -11.89 29.56 -30.27
N THR A 580 -11.52 30.75 -29.82
CA THR A 580 -10.15 31.28 -29.92
C THR A 580 -9.13 30.40 -29.22
N LEU A 581 -9.43 29.89 -28.01
CA LEU A 581 -8.58 28.95 -27.30
C LEU A 581 -8.32 27.66 -28.08
N LEU A 582 -9.38 27.07 -28.66
CA LEU A 582 -9.25 25.85 -29.44
C LEU A 582 -8.48 26.09 -30.75
N ASP A 583 -8.68 27.24 -31.38
CA ASP A 583 -7.96 27.62 -32.59
C ASP A 583 -6.47 27.84 -32.31
N PHE A 584 -6.11 28.55 -31.23
CA PHE A 584 -4.74 28.69 -30.80
C PHE A 584 -4.08 27.34 -30.49
N ALA A 585 -4.75 26.53 -29.68
CA ALA A 585 -4.19 25.27 -29.23
C ALA A 585 -3.99 24.25 -30.36
N ASN A 586 -4.85 24.28 -31.40
CA ASN A 586 -4.82 23.36 -32.54
C ASN A 586 -4.13 23.92 -33.78
N ASN A 587 -3.47 25.08 -33.70
CA ASN A 587 -2.75 25.70 -34.81
C ASN A 587 -3.63 26.12 -36.00
N LYS A 588 -4.90 26.46 -35.76
CA LYS A 588 -5.85 26.86 -36.80
C LYS A 588 -5.96 28.38 -37.00
N VAL A 589 -5.19 29.17 -36.26
CA VAL A 589 -5.16 30.64 -36.49
C VAL A 589 -4.32 30.89 -37.71
N GLU A 590 -4.96 31.12 -38.84
CA GLU A 590 -4.38 31.83 -39.98
C GLU A 590 -4.14 33.26 -39.51
N VAL A 591 -2.91 33.72 -39.58
CA VAL A 591 -2.57 35.15 -39.44
C VAL A 591 -3.29 35.85 -40.59
N ASN A 592 -4.39 36.52 -40.28
CA ASN A 592 -4.91 37.52 -41.22
C ASN A 592 -3.84 38.59 -41.33
N SER A 593 -3.10 38.54 -42.47
CA SER A 593 -2.12 39.53 -42.92
C SER A 593 -2.76 40.87 -43.18
#